data_ed52e4a0c930eab11fe4e4ef1611edf2
#
_entry.id   ed52e4a0c930eab11fe4e4ef1611edf2
#
_cell.length_a   1.000
_cell.length_b   1.000
_cell.length_c   1.000
_cell.angle_alpha   90.00
_cell.angle_beta   90.00
_cell.angle_gamma   90.00
#
_symmetry.space_group_name_H-M   'P 1'
#
loop_
_entity.id
_entity.type
_entity.pdbx_description
1 polymer ?
#
loop_
_entity_poly.entity_id
_entity_poly.type
_entity_poly.pdbx_seq_one_letter_code
_entity_poly.pdbx_strand_id
1 'polypeptide(L)'
;MKLLNIYFLSALFSVFFIDSGKAQVYELSLDDAVSLATGNSPEARERKMSFQAAEWRFKAARAGLFPQISAGGNIPGYSRQITSVSQPDGTILYVPVSQALSNASITVQQSITPTGGTLFLSTGLGRIDLFNSNSAFWQAQPFIVGISQPLGRANFAKWNWRREKLNYSVAEKQLLETREDLASKSADAWFDVYVALLQLNNARSNVRINDTLYLISKGRYDLGKIAETELLQVELSLLNAQANVVQAETNLARSTENLKIITGLDLSTRLSLPEPPEPSVMVVDSAFALELARTNRSEYANLELLKLNALATKRDASYSRFISGDLNANFGFNQTGNTIDQAYKNPLNSQVFSIGFSIPIYGANRSQYVWREARDRYESALAQNERRLLELALEVKSAVMNLKQLEQSVVVAKRAFEVSDKRFELSKNRFLIGKIDITNLTIAQNEKDLALISYANTLRNYHLARYRIRRLTLYDFEKAAPIRY
;
A
#
# COMPACT_ATOMS: atom_id res chain seq x y z
N MET A 1 64.50 -22.30 -11.05
CA MET A 1 64.60 -22.10 -12.51
C MET A 1 63.46 -21.20 -12.92
N LYS A 2 63.81 -19.92 -13.20
CA LYS A 2 63.43 -19.09 -14.36
C LYS A 2 61.93 -19.01 -14.65
N LEU A 3 61.25 -17.86 -14.71
CA LEU A 3 61.61 -16.58 -15.30
C LEU A 3 60.69 -15.47 -14.74
N LEU A 4 61.38 -14.39 -14.46
CA LEU A 4 60.91 -13.03 -14.29
C LEU A 4 60.24 -12.53 -15.60
N ASN A 5 59.07 -11.93 -15.54
CA ASN A 5 58.60 -11.06 -16.62
C ASN A 5 58.02 -9.76 -16.05
N ILE A 6 58.77 -8.74 -16.34
CA ILE A 6 58.51 -7.31 -16.16
C ILE A 6 57.40 -6.91 -17.14
N TYR A 7 56.29 -6.34 -16.65
CA TYR A 7 55.36 -5.59 -17.47
C TYR A 7 55.37 -4.12 -17.12
N PHE A 8 55.74 -3.39 -18.09
CA PHE A 8 55.80 -1.96 -18.32
C PHE A 8 54.59 -1.19 -17.73
N LEU A 9 54.95 -0.17 -17.00
CA LEU A 9 54.06 0.90 -16.52
C LEU A 9 53.74 1.82 -17.73
N SER A 10 52.57 1.69 -18.35
CA SER A 10 52.03 2.71 -19.23
C SER A 10 50.95 3.50 -18.49
N ALA A 11 51.36 4.66 -17.98
CA ALA A 11 50.45 5.66 -17.45
C ALA A 11 49.60 6.24 -18.59
N LEU A 12 48.39 5.73 -18.78
CA LEU A 12 47.37 6.35 -19.60
C LEU A 12 46.72 7.49 -18.78
N PHE A 13 47.17 8.69 -19.11
CA PHE A 13 46.54 9.93 -18.62
C PHE A 13 45.14 10.02 -19.27
N SER A 14 44.15 9.49 -18.64
CA SER A 14 42.72 9.69 -18.98
C SER A 14 42.40 11.15 -18.65
N VAL A 15 42.45 12.00 -19.64
CA VAL A 15 41.86 13.34 -19.57
C VAL A 15 40.36 13.12 -19.40
N PHE A 16 39.89 13.24 -18.14
CA PHE A 16 38.48 13.42 -17.85
C PHE A 16 38.07 14.76 -18.46
N PHE A 17 37.52 14.73 -19.66
CA PHE A 17 36.66 15.81 -20.12
C PHE A 17 35.49 15.91 -19.11
N ILE A 18 35.59 16.84 -18.18
CA ILE A 18 34.43 17.35 -17.46
C ILE A 18 33.61 18.06 -18.56
N ASP A 19 32.73 17.29 -19.17
CA ASP A 19 31.64 17.84 -19.96
C ASP A 19 30.85 18.74 -18.99
N SER A 20 31.07 20.06 -19.17
CA SER A 20 30.30 21.09 -18.47
C SER A 20 28.88 21.01 -19.03
N GLY A 21 28.16 19.96 -18.66
CA GLY A 21 26.78 19.74 -19.03
C GLY A 21 26.00 21.00 -18.67
N LYS A 22 25.67 21.80 -19.70
CA LYS A 22 24.63 22.81 -19.59
C LYS A 22 23.48 22.11 -18.90
N ALA A 23 23.14 22.52 -17.68
CA ALA A 23 22.03 21.95 -16.92
C ALA A 23 20.79 22.01 -17.83
N GLN A 24 20.50 20.88 -18.45
CA GLN A 24 19.42 20.73 -19.41
C GLN A 24 18.13 21.01 -18.63
N VAL A 25 17.43 22.07 -19.01
CA VAL A 25 16.13 22.38 -18.42
C VAL A 25 15.16 21.32 -18.91
N TYR A 26 14.64 20.54 -17.97
CA TYR A 26 13.67 19.49 -18.24
C TYR A 26 12.27 20.10 -18.25
N GLU A 27 11.62 20.10 -19.41
CA GLU A 27 10.23 20.52 -19.53
C GLU A 27 9.33 19.39 -19.07
N LEU A 28 8.57 19.63 -17.98
CA LEU A 28 7.74 18.64 -17.32
C LEU A 28 6.26 18.98 -17.48
N SER A 29 5.59 18.30 -18.41
CA SER A 29 4.14 18.42 -18.57
C SER A 29 3.39 17.76 -17.40
N LEU A 30 2.10 18.04 -17.25
CA LEU A 30 1.25 17.38 -16.24
C LEU A 30 1.22 15.86 -16.43
N ASP A 31 1.10 15.40 -17.67
CA ASP A 31 1.03 13.97 -17.99
C ASP A 31 2.40 13.28 -17.76
N ASP A 32 3.51 13.96 -18.05
CA ASP A 32 4.85 13.44 -17.78
C ASP A 32 5.09 13.32 -16.26
N ALA A 33 4.69 14.33 -15.47
CA ALA A 33 4.80 14.29 -14.03
C ALA A 33 4.01 13.10 -13.42
N VAL A 34 2.78 12.88 -13.92
CA VAL A 34 1.95 11.75 -13.51
C VAL A 34 2.58 10.42 -13.93
N SER A 35 3.11 10.32 -15.15
CA SER A 35 3.74 9.08 -15.64
C SER A 35 4.99 8.72 -14.84
N LEU A 36 5.84 9.70 -14.51
CA LEU A 36 7.03 9.51 -13.68
C LEU A 36 6.66 9.09 -12.26
N ALA A 37 5.69 9.77 -11.64
CA ALA A 37 5.25 9.46 -10.29
C ALA A 37 4.66 8.03 -10.19
N THR A 38 3.87 7.62 -11.15
CA THR A 38 3.22 6.30 -11.16
C THR A 38 4.15 5.16 -11.59
N GLY A 39 5.21 5.45 -12.35
CA GLY A 39 6.15 4.44 -12.85
C GLY A 39 7.40 4.27 -11.98
N ASN A 40 8.08 5.36 -11.64
CA ASN A 40 9.45 5.34 -11.14
C ASN A 40 9.61 5.90 -9.71
N SER A 41 8.58 6.50 -9.13
CA SER A 41 8.69 7.09 -7.79
C SER A 41 9.00 6.05 -6.71
N PRO A 42 9.65 6.44 -5.59
CA PRO A 42 9.86 5.56 -4.45
C PRO A 42 8.55 4.97 -3.91
N GLU A 43 7.47 5.76 -3.87
CA GLU A 43 6.14 5.30 -3.42
C GLU A 43 5.53 4.28 -4.39
N ALA A 44 5.68 4.45 -5.70
CA ALA A 44 5.22 3.47 -6.69
C ALA A 44 5.96 2.13 -6.54
N ARG A 45 7.27 2.15 -6.30
CA ARG A 45 8.08 0.95 -6.04
C ARG A 45 7.66 0.25 -4.76
N GLU A 46 7.44 1.00 -3.67
CA GLU A 46 6.95 0.46 -2.40
C GLU A 46 5.62 -0.29 -2.58
N ARG A 47 4.67 0.31 -3.30
CA ARG A 47 3.35 -0.28 -3.54
C ARG A 47 3.41 -1.52 -4.42
N LYS A 48 4.28 -1.50 -5.43
CA LYS A 48 4.54 -2.69 -6.25
C LYS A 48 5.12 -3.84 -5.41
N MET A 49 6.06 -3.56 -4.52
CA MET A 49 6.62 -4.59 -3.63
C MET A 49 5.57 -5.12 -2.65
N SER A 50 4.71 -4.25 -2.12
CA SER A 50 3.60 -4.65 -1.25
C SER A 50 2.61 -5.59 -1.96
N PHE A 51 2.26 -5.30 -3.21
CA PHE A 51 1.44 -6.18 -4.02
C PHE A 51 2.12 -7.52 -4.30
N GLN A 52 3.42 -7.52 -4.67
CA GLN A 52 4.18 -8.76 -4.86
C GLN A 52 4.22 -9.60 -3.59
N ALA A 53 4.34 -8.98 -2.41
CA ALA A 53 4.26 -9.69 -1.14
C ALA A 53 2.88 -10.37 -0.94
N ALA A 54 1.80 -9.71 -1.31
CA ALA A 54 0.45 -10.31 -1.28
C ALA A 54 0.29 -11.46 -2.30
N GLU A 55 0.87 -11.31 -3.48
CA GLU A 55 0.91 -12.36 -4.50
C GLU A 55 1.67 -13.60 -4.02
N TRP A 56 2.85 -13.41 -3.39
CA TRP A 56 3.62 -14.52 -2.82
C TRP A 56 2.88 -15.21 -1.67
N ARG A 57 2.16 -14.44 -0.83
CA ARG A 57 1.30 -15.00 0.22
C ARG A 57 0.19 -15.87 -0.38
N PHE A 58 -0.47 -15.40 -1.42
CA PHE A 58 -1.49 -16.18 -2.12
C PHE A 58 -0.91 -17.45 -2.76
N LYS A 59 0.26 -17.35 -3.42
CA LYS A 59 0.98 -18.51 -3.99
C LYS A 59 1.36 -19.51 -2.90
N ALA A 60 1.83 -19.04 -1.75
CA ALA A 60 2.15 -19.88 -0.59
C ALA A 60 0.91 -20.59 -0.05
N ALA A 61 -0.21 -19.89 0.10
CA ALA A 61 -1.48 -20.49 0.51
C ALA A 61 -1.97 -21.54 -0.49
N ARG A 62 -1.82 -21.27 -1.79
CA ARG A 62 -2.13 -22.25 -2.86
C ARG A 62 -1.20 -23.46 -2.81
N ALA A 63 0.10 -23.26 -2.62
CA ALA A 63 1.07 -24.33 -2.47
C ALA A 63 0.77 -25.22 -1.26
N GLY A 64 0.28 -24.64 -0.16
CA GLY A 64 -0.17 -25.38 1.02
C GLY A 64 -1.39 -26.30 0.79
N LEU A 65 -2.07 -26.19 -0.34
CA LEU A 65 -3.13 -27.13 -0.74
C LEU A 65 -2.59 -28.41 -1.39
N PHE A 66 -1.31 -28.47 -1.73
CA PHE A 66 -0.64 -29.63 -2.30
C PHE A 66 0.16 -30.38 -1.23
N PRO A 67 0.57 -31.64 -1.49
CA PRO A 67 1.39 -32.37 -0.56
C PRO A 67 2.67 -31.63 -0.18
N GLN A 68 2.96 -31.56 1.12
CA GLN A 68 4.18 -30.99 1.67
C GLN A 68 5.10 -32.10 2.12
N ILE A 69 6.35 -32.06 1.71
CA ILE A 69 7.38 -33.05 2.10
C ILE A 69 8.33 -32.35 3.06
N SER A 70 8.53 -32.95 4.23
CA SER A 70 9.47 -32.48 5.23
C SER A 70 10.36 -33.60 5.73
N ALA A 71 11.61 -33.30 6.02
CA ALA A 71 12.52 -34.17 6.75
C ALA A 71 12.84 -33.54 8.10
N GLY A 72 12.85 -34.35 9.13
CA GLY A 72 13.15 -33.89 10.50
C GLY A 72 13.75 -35.00 11.34
N GLY A 73 14.33 -34.65 12.47
CA GLY A 73 14.90 -35.61 13.39
C GLY A 73 15.63 -34.97 14.56
N ASN A 74 16.04 -35.81 15.51
CA ASN A 74 16.89 -35.43 16.65
C ASN A 74 18.18 -36.26 16.59
N ILE A 75 19.35 -35.65 16.77
CA ILE A 75 20.66 -36.29 16.69
C ILE A 75 21.63 -35.61 17.68
N PRO A 76 22.00 -36.28 18.80
CA PRO A 76 21.25 -37.17 19.66
C PRO A 76 20.39 -36.41 20.68
N GLY A 77 19.29 -36.96 21.12
CA GLY A 77 18.55 -36.52 22.30
C GLY A 77 18.91 -37.36 23.51
N TYR A 78 19.71 -36.82 24.46
CA TYR A 78 20.10 -37.52 25.68
C TYR A 78 19.06 -37.32 26.78
N SER A 79 18.73 -38.41 27.48
CA SER A 79 17.87 -38.35 28.67
C SER A 79 18.37 -39.32 29.73
N ARG A 80 18.30 -38.89 31.01
CA ARG A 80 18.55 -39.74 32.20
C ARG A 80 17.41 -39.49 33.17
N GLN A 81 16.59 -40.52 33.36
CA GLN A 81 15.39 -40.43 34.21
C GLN A 81 15.02 -41.80 34.79
N ILE A 82 14.22 -41.82 35.87
CA ILE A 82 13.63 -43.04 36.38
C ILE A 82 12.40 -43.35 35.51
N THR A 83 12.38 -44.54 34.93
CA THR A 83 11.27 -45.03 34.07
C THR A 83 10.68 -46.29 34.63
N SER A 84 9.38 -46.43 34.57
CA SER A 84 8.69 -47.65 34.93
C SER A 84 8.85 -48.71 33.82
N VAL A 85 9.28 -49.87 34.14
CA VAL A 85 9.42 -51.01 33.24
C VAL A 85 8.48 -52.14 33.71
N SER A 86 7.57 -52.56 32.85
CA SER A 86 6.73 -53.72 33.15
C SER A 86 7.51 -55.02 32.94
N GLN A 87 7.50 -55.86 33.95
CA GLN A 87 8.15 -57.16 33.92
C GLN A 87 7.21 -58.20 33.27
N PRO A 88 7.74 -59.34 32.80
CA PRO A 88 6.90 -60.42 32.22
C PRO A 88 5.86 -61.02 33.18
N ASP A 89 6.07 -60.88 34.47
CA ASP A 89 5.14 -61.33 35.52
C ASP A 89 4.02 -60.31 35.86
N GLY A 90 4.02 -59.16 35.15
CA GLY A 90 3.05 -58.05 35.33
C GLY A 90 3.46 -57.05 36.42
N THR A 91 4.58 -57.25 37.13
CA THR A 91 5.08 -56.27 38.10
C THR A 91 5.71 -55.07 37.41
N ILE A 92 5.66 -53.87 38.06
CA ILE A 92 6.27 -52.65 37.56
C ILE A 92 7.54 -52.34 38.39
N LEU A 93 8.68 -52.30 37.73
CA LEU A 93 9.95 -51.93 38.33
C LEU A 93 10.34 -50.50 37.89
N TYR A 94 10.71 -49.66 38.83
CA TYR A 94 11.23 -48.32 38.55
C TYR A 94 12.76 -48.36 38.49
N VAL A 95 13.31 -48.15 37.30
CA VAL A 95 14.75 -48.21 37.06
C VAL A 95 15.27 -46.87 36.48
N PRO A 96 16.48 -46.44 36.88
CA PRO A 96 17.11 -45.32 36.23
C PRO A 96 17.56 -45.71 34.83
N VAL A 97 17.02 -45.06 33.80
CA VAL A 97 17.40 -45.27 32.41
C VAL A 97 18.19 -44.05 31.93
N SER A 98 19.38 -44.32 31.40
CA SER A 98 20.24 -43.34 30.73
C SER A 98 20.36 -43.73 29.28
N GLN A 99 19.79 -42.92 28.38
CA GLN A 99 19.72 -43.27 26.97
C GLN A 99 19.95 -42.03 26.07
N ALA A 100 20.43 -42.30 24.86
CA ALA A 100 20.41 -41.34 23.78
C ALA A 100 19.48 -41.86 22.66
N LEU A 101 18.57 -40.99 22.21
CA LEU A 101 17.69 -41.25 21.12
C LEU A 101 18.08 -40.38 19.92
N SER A 102 18.45 -41.03 18.83
CA SER A 102 18.66 -40.38 17.54
C SER A 102 17.58 -40.85 16.56
N ASN A 103 16.89 -39.95 15.88
CA ASN A 103 15.91 -40.34 14.89
C ASN A 103 15.96 -39.40 13.69
N ALA A 104 15.59 -39.92 12.52
CA ALA A 104 15.35 -39.14 11.32
C ALA A 104 14.09 -39.69 10.65
N SER A 105 13.27 -38.80 10.13
CA SER A 105 12.02 -39.13 9.44
C SER A 105 11.78 -38.22 8.23
N ILE A 106 11.12 -38.76 7.23
CA ILE A 106 10.57 -38.01 6.10
C ILE A 106 9.06 -38.18 6.15
N THR A 107 8.35 -37.05 6.10
CA THR A 107 6.88 -37.03 6.15
C THR A 107 6.33 -36.28 4.96
N VAL A 108 5.41 -36.87 4.24
CA VAL A 108 4.56 -36.22 3.23
C VAL A 108 3.20 -35.98 3.88
N GLN A 109 2.76 -34.73 3.89
CA GLN A 109 1.52 -34.32 4.53
C GLN A 109 0.62 -33.57 3.54
N GLN A 110 -0.66 -33.94 3.48
CA GLN A 110 -1.66 -33.33 2.61
C GLN A 110 -2.89 -32.91 3.40
N SER A 111 -3.22 -31.62 3.35
CA SER A 111 -4.48 -31.10 3.91
C SER A 111 -5.68 -31.46 3.05
N ILE A 112 -6.72 -31.98 3.66
CA ILE A 112 -8.02 -32.30 3.01
C ILE A 112 -8.95 -31.10 3.19
N THR A 113 -8.89 -30.14 2.24
CA THR A 113 -9.65 -28.88 2.34
C THR A 113 -11.15 -29.04 2.58
N PRO A 114 -11.90 -30.02 2.00
CA PRO A 114 -13.32 -30.18 2.26
C PRO A 114 -13.66 -30.52 3.71
N THR A 115 -12.87 -31.38 4.37
CA THR A 115 -13.14 -31.87 5.73
C THR A 115 -12.32 -31.15 6.80
N GLY A 116 -11.19 -30.55 6.43
CA GLY A 116 -10.22 -29.94 7.36
C GLY A 116 -9.29 -30.97 8.01
N GLY A 117 -9.32 -32.25 7.56
CA GLY A 117 -8.42 -33.30 8.00
C GLY A 117 -7.05 -33.21 7.29
N THR A 118 -6.15 -34.08 7.70
CA THR A 118 -4.81 -34.21 7.17
C THR A 118 -4.50 -35.68 6.88
N LEU A 119 -4.10 -35.99 5.65
CA LEU A 119 -3.52 -37.27 5.27
C LEU A 119 -2.01 -37.16 5.38
N PHE A 120 -1.34 -38.19 5.90
CA PHE A 120 0.11 -38.22 5.96
C PHE A 120 0.68 -39.56 5.59
N LEU A 121 1.88 -39.54 5.03
CA LEU A 121 2.72 -40.71 4.79
C LEU A 121 4.10 -40.39 5.36
N SER A 122 4.61 -41.25 6.23
CA SER A 122 5.93 -41.06 6.83
C SER A 122 6.79 -42.29 6.78
N THR A 123 8.09 -42.13 6.70
CA THR A 123 9.11 -43.13 6.90
C THR A 123 10.12 -42.63 7.91
N GLY A 124 10.67 -43.51 8.74
CA GLY A 124 11.62 -43.10 9.78
C GLY A 124 12.56 -44.18 10.21
N LEU A 125 13.72 -43.76 10.69
CA LEU A 125 14.73 -44.62 11.29
C LEU A 125 15.20 -43.98 12.58
N GLY A 126 15.14 -44.72 13.68
CA GLY A 126 15.64 -44.30 14.99
C GLY A 126 16.77 -45.20 15.48
N ARG A 127 17.61 -44.68 16.33
CA ARG A 127 18.62 -45.44 17.10
C ARG A 127 18.50 -45.05 18.57
N ILE A 128 18.46 -46.05 19.42
CA ILE A 128 18.40 -45.91 20.87
C ILE A 128 19.68 -46.53 21.44
N ASP A 129 20.50 -45.69 22.07
CA ASP A 129 21.71 -46.13 22.79
C ASP A 129 21.37 -46.14 24.27
N LEU A 130 21.40 -47.32 24.89
CA LEU A 130 21.18 -47.51 26.34
C LEU A 130 22.52 -47.61 27.04
N PHE A 131 22.86 -46.55 27.80
CA PHE A 131 24.18 -46.49 28.49
C PHE A 131 24.27 -47.40 29.70
N ASN A 132 23.15 -47.73 30.34
CA ASN A 132 23.13 -48.62 31.50
C ASN A 132 23.47 -50.06 31.16
N SER A 133 23.07 -50.51 29.97
CA SER A 133 23.29 -51.91 29.48
C SER A 133 24.37 -51.99 28.40
N ASN A 134 24.96 -50.88 28.02
CA ASN A 134 25.89 -50.74 26.90
C ASN A 134 25.38 -51.39 25.60
N SER A 135 24.13 -51.16 25.31
CA SER A 135 23.43 -51.73 24.15
C SER A 135 22.83 -50.66 23.27
N ALA A 136 22.75 -50.96 21.98
CA ALA A 136 22.12 -50.06 20.99
C ALA A 136 21.14 -50.81 20.13
N PHE A 137 20.01 -50.16 19.83
CA PHE A 137 18.94 -50.75 18.99
C PHE A 137 18.57 -49.78 17.87
N TRP A 138 18.29 -50.31 16.71
CA TRP A 138 17.72 -49.61 15.60
C TRP A 138 16.21 -49.88 15.55
N GLN A 139 15.43 -48.84 15.30
CA GLN A 139 13.99 -48.88 15.11
C GLN A 139 13.66 -48.33 13.74
N ALA A 140 13.18 -49.16 12.84
CA ALA A 140 12.76 -48.72 11.52
C ALA A 140 11.22 -48.65 11.43
N GLN A 141 10.76 -47.63 10.77
CA GLN A 141 9.38 -47.46 10.33
C GLN A 141 9.40 -47.32 8.80
N PRO A 142 9.37 -48.45 8.02
CA PRO A 142 9.48 -48.44 6.58
C PRO A 142 8.47 -47.53 5.91
N PHE A 143 7.22 -47.56 6.35
CA PHE A 143 6.21 -46.53 6.05
C PHE A 143 5.07 -46.57 7.08
N ILE A 144 4.45 -45.42 7.27
CA ILE A 144 3.19 -45.26 8.00
C ILE A 144 2.33 -44.32 7.16
N VAL A 145 1.13 -44.76 6.78
CA VAL A 145 0.10 -43.90 6.19
C VAL A 145 -0.99 -43.68 7.21
N GLY A 146 -1.47 -42.44 7.33
CA GLY A 146 -2.51 -42.13 8.30
C GLY A 146 -3.33 -40.91 7.96
N ILE A 147 -4.43 -40.81 8.66
CA ILE A 147 -5.34 -39.64 8.61
C ILE A 147 -5.56 -39.09 10.00
N SER A 148 -5.52 -37.78 10.12
CA SER A 148 -5.95 -37.05 11.31
C SER A 148 -7.10 -36.15 10.91
N GLN A 149 -8.28 -36.40 11.49
CA GLN A 149 -9.51 -35.69 11.16
C GLN A 149 -10.09 -35.01 12.42
N PRO A 150 -10.04 -33.66 12.51
CA PRO A 150 -10.74 -32.95 13.56
C PRO A 150 -12.27 -33.10 13.39
N LEU A 151 -12.96 -33.37 14.49
CA LEU A 151 -14.40 -33.51 14.58
C LEU A 151 -14.98 -32.39 15.47
N GLY A 152 -16.13 -31.84 15.10
CA GLY A 152 -16.77 -30.79 15.90
C GLY A 152 -15.96 -29.50 15.99
N ARG A 153 -15.11 -29.21 15.03
CA ARG A 153 -14.30 -27.96 14.94
C ARG A 153 -14.48 -27.26 13.59
N ALA A 154 -14.18 -25.98 13.54
CA ALA A 154 -14.20 -25.24 12.29
C ALA A 154 -13.12 -25.73 11.32
N ASN A 155 -13.50 -25.80 10.04
CA ASN A 155 -12.56 -26.18 8.99
C ASN A 155 -11.66 -24.99 8.62
N PHE A 156 -10.54 -24.84 9.34
CA PHE A 156 -9.60 -23.75 9.15
C PHE A 156 -8.98 -23.69 7.74
N ALA A 157 -8.72 -24.85 7.11
CA ALA A 157 -8.15 -24.90 5.77
C ALA A 157 -9.07 -24.24 4.74
N LYS A 158 -10.38 -24.53 4.81
CA LYS A 158 -11.41 -23.94 3.94
C LYS A 158 -11.53 -22.43 4.14
N TRP A 159 -11.57 -21.97 5.40
CA TRP A 159 -11.71 -20.54 5.70
C TRP A 159 -10.45 -19.77 5.33
N ASN A 160 -9.27 -20.34 5.60
CA ASN A 160 -7.99 -19.73 5.23
C ASN A 160 -7.86 -19.57 3.72
N TRP A 161 -8.18 -20.61 2.94
CA TRP A 161 -8.17 -20.53 1.48
C TRP A 161 -9.10 -19.44 0.93
N ARG A 162 -10.32 -19.34 1.45
CA ARG A 162 -11.27 -18.29 1.04
C ARG A 162 -10.77 -16.90 1.37
N ARG A 163 -10.18 -16.73 2.55
CA ARG A 163 -9.60 -15.48 3.00
C ARG A 163 -8.44 -15.05 2.12
N GLU A 164 -7.50 -15.94 1.83
CA GLU A 164 -6.32 -15.59 1.03
C GLU A 164 -6.69 -15.25 -0.43
N LYS A 165 -7.73 -15.90 -0.98
CA LYS A 165 -8.27 -15.53 -2.29
C LYS A 165 -8.84 -14.11 -2.31
N LEU A 166 -9.58 -13.72 -1.27
CA LEU A 166 -10.11 -12.35 -1.15
C LEU A 166 -9.00 -11.33 -0.85
N ASN A 167 -8.04 -11.65 0.01
CA ASN A 167 -6.88 -10.80 0.29
C ASN A 167 -6.10 -10.46 -0.99
N TYR A 168 -5.89 -11.45 -1.86
CA TYR A 168 -5.22 -11.22 -3.14
C TYR A 168 -6.04 -10.28 -4.04
N SER A 169 -7.37 -10.51 -4.15
CA SER A 169 -8.25 -9.64 -4.94
C SER A 169 -8.29 -8.21 -4.39
N VAL A 170 -8.29 -8.03 -3.07
CA VAL A 170 -8.19 -6.71 -2.43
C VAL A 170 -6.86 -6.05 -2.79
N ALA A 171 -5.73 -6.78 -2.67
CA ALA A 171 -4.41 -6.24 -2.97
C ALA A 171 -4.23 -5.83 -4.45
N GLU A 172 -4.80 -6.61 -5.39
CA GLU A 172 -4.80 -6.30 -6.82
C GLU A 172 -5.52 -4.99 -7.11
N LYS A 173 -6.73 -4.84 -6.56
CA LYS A 173 -7.51 -3.61 -6.71
C LYS A 173 -6.85 -2.41 -6.02
N GLN A 174 -6.29 -2.61 -4.83
CA GLN A 174 -5.55 -1.56 -4.11
C GLN A 174 -4.33 -1.06 -4.87
N LEU A 175 -3.64 -1.92 -5.61
CA LEU A 175 -2.53 -1.49 -6.45
C LEU A 175 -2.98 -0.47 -7.51
N LEU A 176 -4.11 -0.73 -8.17
CA LEU A 176 -4.69 0.18 -9.16
C LEU A 176 -5.17 1.49 -8.53
N GLU A 177 -5.86 1.42 -7.39
CA GLU A 177 -6.30 2.61 -6.64
C GLU A 177 -5.11 3.46 -6.19
N THR A 178 -4.04 2.84 -5.70
CA THR A 178 -2.84 3.57 -5.28
C THR A 178 -2.14 4.25 -6.45
N ARG A 179 -2.16 3.63 -7.64
CA ARG A 179 -1.65 4.28 -8.85
C ARG A 179 -2.41 5.57 -9.18
N GLU A 180 -3.73 5.56 -9.05
CA GLU A 180 -4.55 6.76 -9.25
C GLU A 180 -4.37 7.79 -8.12
N ASP A 181 -4.09 7.35 -6.88
CA ASP A 181 -3.70 8.24 -5.79
C ASP A 181 -2.36 8.94 -6.07
N LEU A 182 -1.37 8.21 -6.57
CA LEU A 182 -0.09 8.77 -6.99
C LEU A 182 -0.24 9.76 -8.15
N ALA A 183 -1.10 9.43 -9.12
CA ALA A 183 -1.43 10.33 -10.22
C ALA A 183 -2.04 11.65 -9.69
N SER A 184 -2.98 11.55 -8.75
CA SER A 184 -3.58 12.72 -8.11
C SER A 184 -2.58 13.54 -7.31
N LYS A 185 -1.72 12.91 -6.50
CA LYS A 185 -0.66 13.58 -5.72
C LYS A 185 0.35 14.29 -6.62
N SER A 186 0.75 13.64 -7.72
CA SER A 186 1.67 14.24 -8.68
C SER A 186 1.06 15.44 -9.39
N ALA A 187 -0.20 15.34 -9.80
CA ALA A 187 -0.94 16.44 -10.39
C ALA A 187 -1.06 17.62 -9.40
N ASP A 188 -1.36 17.33 -8.14
CA ASP A 188 -1.44 18.33 -7.07
C ASP A 188 -0.11 19.07 -6.89
N ALA A 189 1.01 18.35 -6.78
CA ALA A 189 2.34 18.93 -6.65
C ALA A 189 2.78 19.71 -7.91
N TRP A 190 2.40 19.23 -9.09
CA TRP A 190 2.65 19.95 -10.34
C TRP A 190 1.94 21.30 -10.35
N PHE A 191 0.66 21.33 -9.96
CA PHE A 191 -0.11 22.58 -9.85
C PHE A 191 0.42 23.49 -8.74
N ASP A 192 0.96 22.95 -7.64
CA ASP A 192 1.62 23.74 -6.61
C ASP A 192 2.82 24.54 -7.19
N VAL A 193 3.63 23.89 -8.04
CA VAL A 193 4.73 24.57 -8.73
C VAL A 193 4.20 25.60 -9.73
N TYR A 194 3.19 25.24 -10.52
CA TYR A 194 2.58 26.12 -11.50
C TYR A 194 2.01 27.40 -10.85
N VAL A 195 1.24 27.24 -9.77
CA VAL A 195 0.68 28.37 -9.01
C VAL A 195 1.81 29.24 -8.40
N ALA A 196 2.83 28.61 -7.83
CA ALA A 196 3.98 29.34 -7.28
C ALA A 196 4.76 30.10 -8.36
N LEU A 197 4.89 29.54 -9.57
CA LEU A 197 5.50 30.22 -10.71
C LEU A 197 4.67 31.43 -11.16
N LEU A 198 3.35 31.30 -11.23
CA LEU A 198 2.44 32.41 -11.53
C LEU A 198 2.56 33.52 -10.47
N GLN A 199 2.60 33.14 -9.18
CA GLN A 199 2.78 34.08 -8.08
C GLN A 199 4.10 34.82 -8.18
N LEU A 200 5.21 34.16 -8.49
CA LEU A 200 6.51 34.78 -8.66
C LEU A 200 6.53 35.74 -9.85
N ASN A 201 6.01 35.34 -11.00
CA ASN A 201 5.93 36.17 -12.19
C ASN A 201 5.08 37.42 -11.94
N ASN A 202 3.97 37.26 -11.24
CA ASN A 202 3.08 38.33 -10.85
C ASN A 202 3.76 39.27 -9.85
N ALA A 203 4.42 38.75 -8.80
CA ALA A 203 5.14 39.56 -7.82
C ALA A 203 6.27 40.41 -8.49
N ARG A 204 7.04 39.77 -9.39
CA ARG A 204 8.09 40.52 -10.16
C ARG A 204 7.49 41.59 -11.08
N SER A 205 6.33 41.34 -11.69
CA SER A 205 5.61 42.34 -12.47
C SER A 205 5.14 43.51 -11.59
N ASN A 206 4.63 43.17 -10.40
CA ASN A 206 4.15 44.17 -9.44
C ASN A 206 5.30 45.07 -8.93
N VAL A 207 6.51 44.54 -8.70
CA VAL A 207 7.68 45.37 -8.38
C VAL A 207 7.97 46.35 -9.50
N ARG A 208 8.03 45.93 -10.77
CA ARG A 208 8.29 46.81 -11.91
C ARG A 208 7.23 47.91 -12.05
N ILE A 209 5.97 47.56 -11.81
CA ILE A 209 4.85 48.53 -11.87
C ILE A 209 4.96 49.54 -10.72
N ASN A 210 5.12 49.07 -9.49
CA ASN A 210 5.19 49.95 -8.31
C ASN A 210 6.44 50.84 -8.32
N ASP A 211 7.58 50.36 -8.83
CA ASP A 211 8.78 51.16 -9.04
C ASP A 211 8.51 52.32 -10.01
N THR A 212 7.87 52.06 -11.15
CA THR A 212 7.46 53.11 -12.10
C THR A 212 6.49 54.09 -11.46
N LEU A 213 5.51 53.60 -10.70
CA LEU A 213 4.54 54.44 -10.00
C LEU A 213 5.20 55.32 -8.93
N TYR A 214 6.18 54.79 -8.19
CA TYR A 214 6.96 55.56 -7.21
C TYR A 214 7.73 56.71 -7.87
N LEU A 215 8.43 56.44 -8.98
CA LEU A 215 9.17 57.48 -9.71
C LEU A 215 8.24 58.57 -10.21
N ILE A 216 7.07 58.25 -10.76
CA ILE A 216 6.07 59.22 -11.23
C ILE A 216 5.50 60.02 -10.05
N SER A 217 5.16 59.34 -8.96
CA SER A 217 4.60 60.00 -7.75
C SER A 217 5.61 60.94 -7.09
N LYS A 218 6.89 60.55 -7.02
CA LYS A 218 7.97 61.37 -6.53
C LYS A 218 8.09 62.68 -7.36
N GLY A 219 8.10 62.57 -8.69
CA GLY A 219 8.12 63.76 -9.56
C GLY A 219 6.88 64.63 -9.39
N ARG A 220 5.69 64.07 -9.14
CA ARG A 220 4.48 64.86 -8.85
C ARG A 220 4.54 65.58 -7.49
N TYR A 221 5.09 64.89 -6.49
CA TYR A 221 5.31 65.47 -5.16
C TYR A 221 6.29 66.62 -5.22
N ASP A 222 7.43 66.47 -5.90
CA ASP A 222 8.44 67.55 -6.08
C ASP A 222 7.84 68.76 -6.78
N LEU A 223 6.80 68.57 -7.60
CA LEU A 223 6.03 69.67 -8.24
C LEU A 223 4.84 70.12 -7.42
N GLY A 224 4.68 69.66 -6.16
CA GLY A 224 3.55 70.02 -5.27
C GLY A 224 2.16 69.59 -5.73
N LYS A 225 2.09 68.57 -6.60
CA LYS A 225 0.82 68.08 -7.19
C LYS A 225 0.14 66.92 -6.41
N ILE A 226 0.84 66.31 -5.47
CA ILE A 226 0.30 65.28 -4.58
C ILE A 226 0.78 65.50 -3.15
N ALA A 227 0.05 64.97 -2.17
CA ALA A 227 0.41 64.98 -0.77
C ALA A 227 1.53 64.00 -0.42
N GLU A 228 2.31 64.29 0.63
CA GLU A 228 3.35 63.39 1.14
C GLU A 228 2.77 62.00 1.50
N THR A 229 1.57 61.94 2.06
CA THR A 229 0.86 60.73 2.40
C THR A 229 0.62 59.84 1.18
N GLU A 230 0.36 60.39 0.00
CA GLU A 230 0.22 59.63 -1.25
C GLU A 230 1.58 59.07 -1.71
N LEU A 231 2.66 59.85 -1.59
CA LEU A 231 4.01 59.37 -1.92
C LEU A 231 4.42 58.20 -1.00
N LEU A 232 4.23 58.37 0.33
CA LEU A 232 4.53 57.30 1.31
C LEU A 232 3.70 56.02 1.07
N GLN A 233 2.44 56.17 0.65
CA GLN A 233 1.61 55.00 0.30
C GLN A 233 2.15 54.26 -0.92
N VAL A 234 2.66 54.92 -1.94
CA VAL A 234 3.27 54.28 -3.11
C VAL A 234 4.59 53.63 -2.74
N GLU A 235 5.41 54.28 -1.90
CA GLU A 235 6.65 53.71 -1.39
C GLU A 235 6.40 52.42 -0.58
N LEU A 236 5.42 52.45 0.32
CA LEU A 236 5.01 51.27 1.07
C LEU A 236 4.55 50.13 0.13
N SER A 237 3.82 50.44 -0.94
CA SER A 237 3.38 49.49 -1.95
C SER A 237 4.57 48.84 -2.68
N LEU A 238 5.62 49.62 -2.98
CA LEU A 238 6.85 49.10 -3.59
C LEU A 238 7.60 48.15 -2.64
N LEU A 239 7.77 48.57 -1.37
CA LEU A 239 8.43 47.73 -0.36
C LEU A 239 7.69 46.41 -0.14
N ASN A 240 6.35 46.44 -0.06
CA ASN A 240 5.53 45.24 0.04
C ASN A 240 5.67 44.36 -1.20
N ALA A 241 5.72 44.94 -2.40
CA ALA A 241 5.93 44.17 -3.63
C ALA A 241 7.30 43.46 -3.64
N GLN A 242 8.36 44.13 -3.17
CA GLN A 242 9.71 43.56 -3.04
C GLN A 242 9.72 42.37 -2.05
N ALA A 243 9.08 42.54 -0.88
CA ALA A 243 8.96 41.46 0.10
C ALA A 243 8.21 40.26 -0.46
N ASN A 244 7.15 40.49 -1.25
CA ASN A 244 6.38 39.44 -1.88
C ASN A 244 7.20 38.63 -2.91
N VAL A 245 8.18 39.21 -3.60
CA VAL A 245 9.08 38.46 -4.50
C VAL A 245 9.91 37.47 -3.71
N VAL A 246 10.53 37.87 -2.59
CA VAL A 246 11.33 36.96 -1.76
C VAL A 246 10.48 35.78 -1.25
N GLN A 247 9.27 36.06 -0.80
CA GLN A 247 8.34 35.02 -0.35
C GLN A 247 7.95 34.06 -1.51
N ALA A 248 7.67 34.61 -2.69
CA ALA A 248 7.29 33.80 -3.86
C ALA A 248 8.46 32.93 -4.37
N GLU A 249 9.70 33.41 -4.33
CA GLU A 249 10.90 32.63 -4.66
C GLU A 249 11.09 31.46 -3.71
N THR A 250 10.91 31.67 -2.41
CA THR A 250 10.97 30.61 -1.40
C THR A 250 9.88 29.56 -1.62
N ASN A 251 8.65 30.01 -1.90
CA ASN A 251 7.53 29.09 -2.17
C ASN A 251 7.78 28.25 -3.43
N LEU A 252 8.26 28.87 -4.51
CA LEU A 252 8.58 28.16 -5.75
C LEU A 252 9.68 27.12 -5.54
N ALA A 253 10.75 27.46 -4.82
CA ALA A 253 11.82 26.53 -4.50
C ALA A 253 11.27 25.31 -3.74
N ARG A 254 10.49 25.54 -2.67
CA ARG A 254 9.89 24.47 -1.87
C ARG A 254 8.94 23.58 -2.68
N SER A 255 8.05 24.17 -3.48
CA SER A 255 7.10 23.40 -4.30
C SER A 255 7.84 22.58 -5.37
N THR A 256 8.89 23.13 -5.96
CA THR A 256 9.72 22.44 -6.95
C THR A 256 10.44 21.22 -6.36
N GLU A 257 11.03 21.35 -5.17
CA GLU A 257 11.66 20.23 -4.48
C GLU A 257 10.64 19.14 -4.12
N ASN A 258 9.45 19.53 -3.66
CA ASN A 258 8.38 18.56 -3.38
C ASN A 258 7.95 17.79 -4.63
N LEU A 259 7.80 18.48 -5.77
CA LEU A 259 7.46 17.82 -7.05
C LEU A 259 8.54 16.81 -7.48
N LYS A 260 9.82 17.15 -7.34
CA LYS A 260 10.94 16.25 -7.64
C LYS A 260 10.89 14.99 -6.77
N ILE A 261 10.61 15.13 -5.47
CA ILE A 261 10.47 13.99 -4.56
C ILE A 261 9.33 13.06 -5.00
N ILE A 262 8.16 13.64 -5.33
CA ILE A 262 6.97 12.86 -5.73
C ILE A 262 7.18 12.16 -7.08
N THR A 263 7.85 12.83 -8.03
CA THR A 263 8.14 12.27 -9.36
C THR A 263 9.36 11.34 -9.37
N GLY A 264 10.19 11.37 -8.32
CA GLY A 264 11.44 10.63 -8.25
C GLY A 264 12.56 11.20 -9.13
N LEU A 265 12.47 12.47 -9.50
CA LEU A 265 13.51 13.19 -10.23
C LEU A 265 14.67 13.57 -9.31
N ASP A 266 15.86 13.69 -9.88
CA ASP A 266 17.02 14.17 -9.14
C ASP A 266 16.84 15.63 -8.72
N LEU A 267 17.25 15.96 -7.48
CA LEU A 267 17.10 17.29 -6.89
C LEU A 267 17.90 18.35 -7.64
N SER A 268 18.95 17.96 -8.38
CA SER A 268 19.77 18.87 -9.21
C SER A 268 19.08 19.27 -10.52
N THR A 269 18.02 18.56 -10.94
CA THR A 269 17.31 18.83 -12.21
C THR A 269 16.65 20.20 -12.19
N ARG A 270 16.85 20.99 -13.24
CA ARG A 270 16.11 22.24 -13.44
C ARG A 270 14.83 21.95 -14.20
N LEU A 271 13.68 22.37 -13.62
CA LEU A 271 12.36 22.14 -14.20
C LEU A 271 11.84 23.41 -14.87
N SER A 272 11.17 23.25 -16.01
CA SER A 272 10.25 24.23 -16.58
C SER A 272 8.88 23.55 -16.76
N LEU A 273 7.81 24.29 -16.51
CA LEU A 273 6.45 23.79 -16.64
C LEU A 273 5.77 24.50 -17.80
N PRO A 274 5.16 23.76 -18.75
CA PRO A 274 4.29 24.34 -19.76
C PRO A 274 2.95 24.80 -19.13
N GLU A 275 2.13 25.47 -19.91
CA GLU A 275 0.76 25.78 -19.49
C GLU A 275 -0.04 24.49 -19.29
N PRO A 276 -0.91 24.45 -18.24
CA PRO A 276 -1.76 23.28 -18.01
C PRO A 276 -2.73 23.04 -19.16
N PRO A 277 -3.10 21.77 -19.42
CA PRO A 277 -4.06 21.45 -20.46
C PRO A 277 -5.44 22.08 -20.15
N GLU A 278 -6.12 22.54 -21.17
CA GLU A 278 -7.49 23.06 -21.02
C GLU A 278 -8.44 21.94 -20.54
N PRO A 279 -9.46 22.27 -19.72
CA PRO A 279 -10.44 21.31 -19.27
C PRO A 279 -11.20 20.68 -20.45
N SER A 280 -11.20 19.37 -20.54
CA SER A 280 -12.06 18.64 -21.45
C SER A 280 -13.45 18.43 -20.83
N VAL A 281 -14.52 18.66 -21.57
CA VAL A 281 -15.87 18.35 -21.08
C VAL A 281 -16.05 16.84 -20.99
N MET A 282 -16.28 16.34 -19.77
CA MET A 282 -16.40 14.92 -19.51
C MET A 282 -17.81 14.58 -19.00
N VAL A 283 -18.56 13.81 -19.79
CA VAL A 283 -19.90 13.36 -19.37
C VAL A 283 -19.76 12.10 -18.53
N VAL A 284 -20.01 12.22 -17.23
CA VAL A 284 -20.00 11.10 -16.28
C VAL A 284 -21.42 10.83 -15.81
N ASP A 285 -21.98 9.67 -16.21
CA ASP A 285 -23.23 9.19 -15.65
C ASP A 285 -23.02 8.62 -14.23
N SER A 286 -23.81 9.12 -13.30
CA SER A 286 -23.71 8.74 -11.88
C SER A 286 -24.09 7.28 -11.62
N ALA A 287 -25.03 6.70 -12.37
CA ALA A 287 -25.44 5.31 -12.22
C ALA A 287 -24.34 4.36 -12.74
N PHE A 288 -23.80 4.66 -13.90
CA PHE A 288 -22.69 3.91 -14.48
C PHE A 288 -21.42 4.00 -13.63
N ALA A 289 -21.09 5.18 -13.12
CA ALA A 289 -19.94 5.36 -12.20
C ALA A 289 -20.09 4.53 -10.92
N LEU A 290 -21.31 4.43 -10.37
CA LEU A 290 -21.58 3.61 -9.18
C LEU A 290 -21.44 2.11 -9.47
N GLU A 291 -21.88 1.63 -10.61
CA GLU A 291 -21.73 0.24 -11.04
C GLU A 291 -20.25 -0.14 -11.20
N LEU A 292 -19.48 0.71 -11.88
CA LEU A 292 -18.04 0.54 -12.00
C LEU A 292 -17.33 0.52 -10.64
N ALA A 293 -17.69 1.42 -9.75
CA ALA A 293 -17.12 1.45 -8.40
C ALA A 293 -17.40 0.16 -7.63
N ARG A 294 -18.63 -0.36 -7.70
CA ARG A 294 -19.02 -1.64 -7.06
C ARG A 294 -18.19 -2.82 -7.55
N THR A 295 -17.90 -2.86 -8.83
CA THR A 295 -17.15 -3.96 -9.46
C THR A 295 -15.65 -3.84 -9.22
N ASN A 296 -15.10 -2.64 -9.35
CA ASN A 296 -13.67 -2.44 -9.47
C ASN A 296 -12.98 -2.04 -8.15
N ARG A 297 -13.66 -1.32 -7.26
CA ARG A 297 -13.05 -0.75 -6.07
C ARG A 297 -12.70 -1.81 -5.03
N SER A 298 -11.50 -1.72 -4.44
CA SER A 298 -10.97 -2.65 -3.44
C SER A 298 -11.82 -2.71 -2.17
N GLU A 299 -12.46 -1.60 -1.82
CA GLU A 299 -13.23 -1.47 -0.59
C GLU A 299 -14.44 -2.41 -0.56
N TYR A 300 -15.11 -2.64 -1.71
CA TYR A 300 -16.19 -3.64 -1.79
C TYR A 300 -15.68 -5.06 -1.53
N ALA A 301 -14.52 -5.43 -2.07
CA ALA A 301 -13.88 -6.71 -1.79
C ALA A 301 -13.43 -6.83 -0.33
N ASN A 302 -12.97 -5.73 0.27
CA ASN A 302 -12.59 -5.68 1.69
C ASN A 302 -13.80 -5.84 2.62
N LEU A 303 -14.96 -5.28 2.27
CA LEU A 303 -16.21 -5.51 3.01
C LEU A 303 -16.63 -6.97 3.00
N GLU A 304 -16.47 -7.67 1.86
CA GLU A 304 -16.69 -9.12 1.78
C GLU A 304 -15.69 -9.90 2.65
N LEU A 305 -14.43 -9.47 2.69
CA LEU A 305 -13.40 -10.08 3.54
C LEU A 305 -13.74 -9.90 5.04
N LEU A 306 -14.17 -8.73 5.46
CA LEU A 306 -14.61 -8.46 6.84
C LEU A 306 -15.80 -9.35 7.24
N LYS A 307 -16.81 -9.45 6.38
CA LYS A 307 -17.95 -10.35 6.55
C LYS A 307 -17.53 -11.82 6.66
N LEU A 308 -16.60 -12.25 5.77
CA LEU A 308 -16.07 -13.61 5.78
C LEU A 308 -15.35 -13.92 7.10
N ASN A 309 -14.51 -13.00 7.58
CA ASN A 309 -13.77 -13.15 8.83
C ASN A 309 -14.71 -13.24 10.03
N ALA A 310 -15.69 -12.36 10.11
CA ALA A 310 -16.68 -12.37 11.19
C ALA A 310 -17.53 -13.65 11.15
N LEU A 311 -17.91 -14.15 9.96
CA LEU A 311 -18.63 -15.41 9.80
C LEU A 311 -17.76 -16.61 10.20
N ALA A 312 -16.47 -16.62 9.85
CA ALA A 312 -15.56 -17.68 10.24
C ALA A 312 -15.42 -17.76 11.78
N THR A 313 -15.26 -16.60 12.44
CA THR A 313 -15.19 -16.50 13.90
C THR A 313 -16.51 -16.97 14.57
N LYS A 314 -17.67 -16.55 14.05
CA LYS A 314 -18.98 -17.01 14.53
C LYS A 314 -19.14 -18.53 14.41
N ARG A 315 -18.68 -19.12 13.30
CA ARG A 315 -18.71 -20.57 13.07
C ARG A 315 -17.78 -21.31 14.03
N ASP A 316 -16.56 -20.84 14.22
CA ASP A 316 -15.61 -21.42 15.16
C ASP A 316 -16.17 -21.39 16.61
N ALA A 317 -16.66 -20.24 17.05
CA ALA A 317 -17.33 -20.09 18.35
C ALA A 317 -18.58 -20.97 18.48
N SER A 318 -19.27 -21.27 17.38
CA SER A 318 -20.41 -22.20 17.38
C SER A 318 -19.97 -23.63 17.69
N TYR A 319 -18.90 -24.09 17.10
CA TYR A 319 -18.35 -25.44 17.34
C TYR A 319 -17.81 -25.60 18.77
N SER A 320 -17.20 -24.55 19.35
CA SER A 320 -16.63 -24.61 20.71
C SER A 320 -17.66 -24.87 21.83
N ARG A 321 -18.96 -24.81 21.54
CA ARG A 321 -20.05 -25.12 22.50
C ARG A 321 -20.36 -26.60 22.57
N PHE A 322 -19.94 -27.39 21.60
CA PHE A 322 -20.28 -28.79 21.48
C PHE A 322 -19.07 -29.67 21.75
N ILE A 323 -19.31 -30.98 21.70
CA ILE A 323 -18.25 -31.98 21.78
C ILE A 323 -17.27 -31.75 20.62
N SER A 324 -16.02 -31.62 20.94
CA SER A 324 -14.94 -31.65 19.96
C SER A 324 -14.17 -32.96 20.08
N GLY A 325 -13.60 -33.42 18.99
CA GLY A 325 -12.80 -34.62 18.98
C GLY A 325 -11.79 -34.65 17.85
N ASP A 326 -10.93 -35.65 17.88
CA ASP A 326 -9.95 -35.95 16.85
C ASP A 326 -9.96 -37.44 16.54
N LEU A 327 -10.22 -37.77 15.30
CA LEU A 327 -10.06 -39.12 14.78
C LEU A 327 -8.66 -39.25 14.19
N ASN A 328 -7.90 -40.20 14.71
CA ASN A 328 -6.58 -40.55 14.18
C ASN A 328 -6.60 -42.03 13.80
N ALA A 329 -6.25 -42.33 12.57
CA ALA A 329 -6.08 -43.66 12.09
C ALA A 329 -4.77 -43.75 11.29
N ASN A 330 -3.95 -44.74 11.60
CA ASN A 330 -2.77 -45.00 10.80
C ASN A 330 -2.54 -46.52 10.65
N PHE A 331 -1.91 -46.84 9.53
CA PHE A 331 -1.47 -48.17 9.20
C PHE A 331 -0.04 -48.09 8.68
N GLY A 332 0.78 -49.04 9.09
CA GLY A 332 2.16 -49.08 8.64
C GLY A 332 2.90 -50.32 9.15
N PHE A 333 4.22 -50.19 9.13
CA PHE A 333 5.11 -51.25 9.57
C PHE A 333 6.19 -50.66 10.48
N ASN A 334 6.56 -51.43 11.51
CA ASN A 334 7.68 -51.11 12.37
C ASN A 334 8.45 -52.35 12.72
N GLN A 335 9.73 -52.21 13.03
CA GLN A 335 10.59 -53.29 13.51
C GLN A 335 11.77 -52.71 14.28
N THR A 336 12.30 -53.51 15.19
CA THR A 336 13.54 -53.20 15.93
C THR A 336 14.59 -54.27 15.64
N GLY A 337 15.84 -53.85 15.67
CA GLY A 337 16.97 -54.80 15.46
C GLY A 337 18.25 -54.23 16.00
N ASN A 338 19.26 -55.08 16.25
CA ASN A 338 20.60 -54.67 16.70
C ASN A 338 21.40 -54.00 15.55
N THR A 339 20.99 -54.22 14.31
CA THR A 339 21.56 -53.60 13.12
C THR A 339 20.45 -53.00 12.26
N ILE A 340 20.80 -52.05 11.38
CA ILE A 340 19.85 -51.43 10.45
C ILE A 340 19.17 -52.51 9.57
N ASP A 341 19.95 -53.46 9.05
CA ASP A 341 19.42 -54.54 8.21
C ASP A 341 18.37 -55.40 8.95
N GLN A 342 18.60 -55.74 10.22
CA GLN A 342 17.63 -56.44 11.06
C GLN A 342 16.35 -55.64 11.30
N ALA A 343 16.49 -54.32 11.49
CA ALA A 343 15.35 -53.44 11.71
C ALA A 343 14.42 -53.30 10.47
N TYR A 344 14.89 -53.69 9.30
CA TYR A 344 14.06 -53.72 8.08
C TYR A 344 13.61 -55.13 7.66
N LYS A 345 14.10 -56.18 8.34
CA LYS A 345 13.69 -57.55 8.06
C LYS A 345 12.41 -57.94 8.80
N ASN A 346 11.44 -58.49 8.08
CA ASN A 346 10.17 -58.99 8.62
C ASN A 346 9.44 -57.98 9.51
N PRO A 347 9.17 -56.75 9.02
CA PRO A 347 8.55 -55.71 9.83
C PRO A 347 7.14 -56.13 10.27
N LEU A 348 6.81 -55.84 11.52
CA LEU A 348 5.50 -56.10 12.10
C LEU A 348 4.52 -55.04 11.64
N ASN A 349 3.31 -55.41 11.27
CA ASN A 349 2.27 -54.48 10.97
C ASN A 349 1.87 -53.67 12.22
N SER A 350 1.72 -52.38 12.03
CA SER A 350 1.28 -51.43 13.06
C SER A 350 -0.03 -50.82 12.64
N GLN A 351 -1.03 -50.98 13.48
CA GLN A 351 -2.35 -50.37 13.26
C GLN A 351 -2.74 -49.58 14.51
N VAL A 352 -3.04 -48.30 14.32
CA VAL A 352 -3.52 -47.45 15.39
C VAL A 352 -4.80 -46.78 14.93
N PHE A 353 -5.84 -46.99 15.71
CA PHE A 353 -7.10 -46.26 15.53
C PHE A 353 -7.49 -45.65 16.88
N SER A 354 -7.71 -44.35 16.89
CA SER A 354 -8.14 -43.65 18.12
C SER A 354 -9.13 -42.54 17.79
N ILE A 355 -10.14 -42.43 18.63
CA ILE A 355 -11.07 -41.30 18.65
C ILE A 355 -10.92 -40.62 20.01
N GLY A 356 -10.28 -39.48 20.03
CA GLY A 356 -10.28 -38.61 21.18
C GLY A 356 -11.52 -37.72 21.20
N PHE A 357 -12.07 -37.45 22.35
CA PHE A 357 -13.14 -36.45 22.50
C PHE A 357 -12.92 -35.56 23.73
N SER A 358 -13.44 -34.36 23.66
CA SER A 358 -13.42 -33.39 24.75
C SER A 358 -14.81 -32.77 24.91
N ILE A 359 -15.35 -32.86 26.12
CA ILE A 359 -16.67 -32.34 26.47
C ILE A 359 -16.49 -31.31 27.57
N PRO A 360 -16.88 -30.04 27.40
CA PRO A 360 -16.83 -29.05 28.45
C PRO A 360 -17.98 -29.33 29.47
N ILE A 361 -17.62 -29.83 30.66
CA ILE A 361 -18.59 -30.19 31.68
C ILE A 361 -18.87 -28.99 32.61
N TYR A 362 -17.82 -28.31 33.07
CA TYR A 362 -17.92 -27.14 33.95
C TYR A 362 -17.43 -25.88 33.23
N GLY A 363 -18.09 -24.73 33.47
CA GLY A 363 -17.76 -23.51 32.72
C GLY A 363 -18.33 -23.43 31.30
N ALA A 364 -19.30 -24.32 30.95
CA ALA A 364 -19.95 -24.32 29.61
C ALA A 364 -20.62 -22.96 29.28
N ASN A 365 -20.99 -22.17 30.28
CA ASN A 365 -21.48 -20.79 30.10
C ASN A 365 -20.46 -19.89 29.38
N ARG A 366 -19.13 -20.11 29.59
CA ARG A 366 -18.10 -19.37 28.88
C ARG A 366 -18.21 -19.56 27.36
N SER A 367 -18.36 -20.78 26.90
CA SER A 367 -18.52 -21.09 25.46
C SER A 367 -19.81 -20.48 24.91
N GLN A 368 -20.87 -20.45 25.68
CA GLN A 368 -22.12 -19.77 25.32
C GLN A 368 -21.95 -18.25 25.19
N TYR A 369 -21.20 -17.62 26.10
CA TYR A 369 -20.92 -16.18 26.02
C TYR A 369 -19.99 -15.84 24.84
N VAL A 370 -18.96 -16.63 24.63
CA VAL A 370 -18.06 -16.50 23.46
C VAL A 370 -18.83 -16.61 22.15
N TRP A 371 -19.78 -17.55 22.06
CA TRP A 371 -20.63 -17.66 20.87
C TRP A 371 -21.59 -16.46 20.72
N ARG A 372 -22.21 -15.98 21.80
CA ARG A 372 -23.06 -14.79 21.75
C ARG A 372 -22.26 -13.56 21.31
N GLU A 373 -21.09 -13.37 21.90
CA GLU A 373 -20.15 -12.32 21.47
C GLU A 373 -19.83 -12.41 19.98
N ALA A 374 -19.44 -13.58 19.49
CA ALA A 374 -19.09 -13.78 18.07
C ALA A 374 -20.30 -13.60 17.14
N ARG A 375 -21.51 -13.99 17.60
CA ARG A 375 -22.77 -13.72 16.88
C ARG A 375 -23.03 -12.23 16.78
N ASP A 376 -22.94 -11.52 17.90
CA ASP A 376 -23.26 -10.10 17.94
C ASP A 376 -22.20 -9.28 17.18
N ARG A 377 -20.93 -9.69 17.20
CA ARG A 377 -19.89 -9.14 16.33
C ARG A 377 -20.18 -9.38 14.85
N TYR A 378 -20.70 -10.55 14.48
CA TYR A 378 -21.08 -10.80 13.10
C TYR A 378 -22.26 -9.91 12.65
N GLU A 379 -23.30 -9.78 13.47
CA GLU A 379 -24.43 -8.87 13.17
C GLU A 379 -23.97 -7.41 13.11
N SER A 380 -23.07 -6.99 14.01
CA SER A 380 -22.43 -5.67 13.96
C SER A 380 -21.65 -5.45 12.67
N ALA A 381 -20.89 -6.46 12.22
CA ALA A 381 -20.15 -6.39 10.95
C ALA A 381 -21.10 -6.27 9.74
N LEU A 382 -22.25 -6.94 9.76
CA LEU A 382 -23.26 -6.79 8.70
C LEU A 382 -23.84 -5.37 8.65
N ALA A 383 -24.19 -4.80 9.80
CA ALA A 383 -24.71 -3.44 9.89
C ALA A 383 -23.65 -2.38 9.47
N GLN A 384 -22.38 -2.60 9.86
CA GLN A 384 -21.27 -1.75 9.41
C GLN A 384 -21.07 -1.84 7.90
N ASN A 385 -21.16 -3.04 7.32
CA ASN A 385 -21.07 -3.21 5.87
C ASN A 385 -22.21 -2.48 5.14
N GLU A 386 -23.43 -2.60 5.61
CA GLU A 386 -24.58 -1.92 5.01
C GLU A 386 -24.40 -0.39 5.03
N ARG A 387 -24.04 0.16 6.20
CA ARG A 387 -23.73 1.59 6.34
C ARG A 387 -22.63 2.02 5.38
N ARG A 388 -21.54 1.24 5.30
CA ARG A 388 -20.40 1.59 4.44
C ARG A 388 -20.74 1.53 2.96
N LEU A 389 -21.60 0.59 2.53
CA LEU A 389 -22.09 0.55 1.15
C LEU A 389 -22.87 1.81 0.75
N LEU A 390 -23.68 2.34 1.69
CA LEU A 390 -24.40 3.61 1.48
C LEU A 390 -23.43 4.80 1.41
N GLU A 391 -22.42 4.85 2.31
CA GLU A 391 -21.38 5.89 2.29
C GLU A 391 -20.58 5.87 0.98
N LEU A 392 -20.21 4.69 0.50
CA LEU A 392 -19.49 4.54 -0.77
C LEU A 392 -20.33 5.01 -1.97
N ALA A 393 -21.62 4.71 -1.97
CA ALA A 393 -22.53 5.18 -3.01
C ALA A 393 -22.67 6.72 -2.99
N LEU A 394 -22.75 7.30 -1.80
CA LEU A 394 -22.79 8.76 -1.63
C LEU A 394 -21.46 9.41 -2.07
N GLU A 395 -20.32 8.79 -1.74
CA GLU A 395 -19.00 9.28 -2.14
C GLU A 395 -18.87 9.39 -3.66
N VAL A 396 -19.28 8.35 -4.41
CA VAL A 396 -19.25 8.36 -5.88
C VAL A 396 -20.17 9.43 -6.43
N LYS A 397 -21.42 9.50 -5.94
CA LYS A 397 -22.40 10.51 -6.38
C LYS A 397 -21.90 11.94 -6.13
N SER A 398 -21.33 12.19 -4.96
CA SER A 398 -20.79 13.50 -4.61
C SER A 398 -19.57 13.87 -5.45
N ALA A 399 -18.70 12.89 -5.79
CA ALA A 399 -17.57 13.13 -6.67
C ALA A 399 -17.99 13.52 -8.09
N VAL A 400 -19.03 12.86 -8.64
CA VAL A 400 -19.59 13.22 -9.96
C VAL A 400 -20.20 14.62 -9.95
N MET A 401 -20.97 14.96 -8.90
CA MET A 401 -21.55 16.30 -8.76
C MET A 401 -20.47 17.37 -8.63
N ASN A 402 -19.43 17.12 -7.84
CA ASN A 402 -18.30 18.05 -7.64
C ASN A 402 -17.53 18.29 -8.95
N LEU A 403 -17.29 17.24 -9.76
CA LEU A 403 -16.65 17.41 -11.07
C LEU A 403 -17.45 18.34 -11.97
N LYS A 404 -18.76 18.09 -12.10
CA LYS A 404 -19.66 18.94 -12.92
C LYS A 404 -19.70 20.39 -12.44
N GLN A 405 -19.68 20.62 -11.11
CA GLN A 405 -19.60 21.97 -10.55
C GLN A 405 -18.27 22.63 -10.91
N LEU A 406 -17.14 21.91 -10.82
CA LEU A 406 -15.82 22.45 -11.12
C LEU A 406 -15.65 22.78 -12.59
N GLU A 407 -16.23 22.00 -13.52
CA GLU A 407 -16.27 22.35 -14.96
C GLU A 407 -16.86 23.74 -15.18
N GLN A 408 -18.00 24.03 -14.56
CA GLN A 408 -18.63 25.35 -14.64
C GLN A 408 -17.80 26.43 -13.95
N SER A 409 -17.24 26.11 -12.79
CA SER A 409 -16.42 27.04 -12.01
C SER A 409 -15.16 27.48 -12.73
N VAL A 410 -14.51 26.59 -13.52
CA VAL A 410 -13.32 26.97 -14.33
C VAL A 410 -13.69 28.02 -15.39
N VAL A 411 -14.80 27.85 -16.07
CA VAL A 411 -15.26 28.83 -17.08
C VAL A 411 -15.51 30.21 -16.43
N VAL A 412 -16.18 30.22 -15.29
CA VAL A 412 -16.45 31.46 -14.53
C VAL A 412 -15.17 32.09 -14.03
N ALA A 413 -14.25 31.33 -13.46
CA ALA A 413 -12.98 31.81 -12.94
C ALA A 413 -12.07 32.38 -14.04
N LYS A 414 -12.01 31.72 -15.22
CA LYS A 414 -11.30 32.22 -16.40
C LYS A 414 -11.85 33.58 -16.81
N ARG A 415 -13.19 33.68 -16.91
CA ARG A 415 -13.84 34.95 -17.28
C ARG A 415 -13.64 36.07 -16.26
N ALA A 416 -13.67 35.75 -14.96
CA ALA A 416 -13.38 36.70 -13.89
C ALA A 416 -11.95 37.23 -13.98
N PHE A 417 -10.97 36.36 -14.25
CA PHE A 417 -9.61 36.79 -14.48
C PHE A 417 -9.49 37.74 -15.70
N GLU A 418 -10.05 37.40 -16.85
CA GLU A 418 -10.03 38.23 -18.04
C GLU A 418 -10.62 39.62 -17.79
N VAL A 419 -11.72 39.71 -17.04
CA VAL A 419 -12.39 40.98 -16.71
C VAL A 419 -11.55 41.78 -15.74
N SER A 420 -10.97 41.17 -14.71
CA SER A 420 -10.13 41.83 -13.71
C SER A 420 -8.82 42.36 -14.31
N ASP A 421 -8.19 41.59 -15.20
CA ASP A 421 -6.99 41.99 -15.93
C ASP A 421 -7.27 43.23 -16.81
N LYS A 422 -8.35 43.21 -17.59
CA LYS A 422 -8.76 44.36 -18.38
C LYS A 422 -9.07 45.60 -17.52
N ARG A 423 -9.74 45.38 -16.36
CA ARG A 423 -10.01 46.48 -15.41
C ARG A 423 -8.71 47.10 -14.86
N PHE A 424 -7.75 46.24 -14.51
CA PHE A 424 -6.44 46.68 -14.03
C PHE A 424 -5.71 47.51 -15.09
N GLU A 425 -5.61 47.09 -16.33
CA GLU A 425 -4.97 47.84 -17.41
C GLU A 425 -5.66 49.19 -17.67
N LEU A 426 -6.98 49.22 -17.63
CA LEU A 426 -7.72 50.50 -17.74
C LEU A 426 -7.45 51.44 -16.54
N SER A 427 -7.39 50.92 -15.33
CA SER A 427 -7.09 51.66 -14.11
C SER A 427 -5.66 52.19 -14.13
N LYS A 428 -4.71 51.39 -14.54
CA LYS A 428 -3.30 51.82 -14.70
C LYS A 428 -3.18 52.98 -15.69
N ASN A 429 -3.83 52.92 -16.86
CA ASN A 429 -3.83 54.01 -17.82
C ASN A 429 -4.47 55.27 -17.28
N ARG A 430 -5.58 55.18 -16.51
CA ARG A 430 -6.25 56.30 -15.88
C ARG A 430 -5.39 56.95 -14.78
N PHE A 431 -4.64 56.17 -14.01
CA PHE A 431 -3.72 56.65 -13.00
C PHE A 431 -2.57 57.43 -13.66
N LEU A 432 -1.99 56.92 -14.75
CA LEU A 432 -0.91 57.58 -15.47
C LEU A 432 -1.29 58.99 -15.97
N ILE A 433 -2.56 59.23 -16.32
CA ILE A 433 -3.07 60.50 -16.74
C ILE A 433 -3.72 61.30 -15.57
N GLY A 434 -3.60 60.83 -14.33
CA GLY A 434 -4.06 61.53 -13.14
C GLY A 434 -5.59 61.58 -12.94
N LYS A 435 -6.33 60.62 -13.54
CA LYS A 435 -7.80 60.57 -13.43
C LYS A 435 -8.32 59.70 -12.29
N ILE A 436 -7.47 58.92 -11.66
CA ILE A 436 -7.79 58.13 -10.45
C ILE A 436 -6.61 58.18 -9.48
N ASP A 437 -6.89 57.92 -8.21
CA ASP A 437 -5.89 57.85 -7.14
C ASP A 437 -5.19 56.50 -7.09
N ILE A 438 -4.14 56.39 -6.27
CA ILE A 438 -3.35 55.20 -6.08
C ILE A 438 -4.16 54.08 -5.41
N THR A 439 -5.11 54.42 -4.55
CA THR A 439 -5.94 53.43 -3.83
C THR A 439 -6.78 52.63 -4.80
N ASN A 440 -7.45 53.31 -5.76
CA ASN A 440 -8.24 52.64 -6.80
C ASN A 440 -7.39 51.78 -7.72
N LEU A 441 -6.16 52.18 -8.03
CA LEU A 441 -5.24 51.35 -8.82
C LEU A 441 -4.82 50.10 -8.04
N THR A 442 -4.44 50.25 -6.76
CA THR A 442 -4.04 49.16 -5.88
C THR A 442 -5.18 48.12 -5.71
N ILE A 443 -6.42 48.57 -5.56
CA ILE A 443 -7.59 47.69 -5.51
C ILE A 443 -7.69 46.89 -6.79
N ALA A 444 -7.62 47.51 -7.97
CA ALA A 444 -7.70 46.84 -9.25
C ALA A 444 -6.56 45.83 -9.46
N GLN A 445 -5.35 46.13 -9.00
CA GLN A 445 -4.20 45.23 -9.02
C GLN A 445 -4.43 44.00 -8.14
N ASN A 446 -4.85 44.21 -6.90
CA ASN A 446 -5.13 43.11 -5.97
C ASN A 446 -6.26 42.21 -6.49
N GLU A 447 -7.32 42.76 -7.07
CA GLU A 447 -8.41 41.98 -7.67
C GLU A 447 -7.94 41.14 -8.85
N LYS A 448 -7.07 41.68 -9.72
CA LYS A 448 -6.46 40.90 -10.82
C LYS A 448 -5.61 39.74 -10.29
N ASP A 449 -4.75 40.03 -9.29
CA ASP A 449 -3.85 39.05 -8.71
C ASP A 449 -4.62 37.89 -8.04
N LEU A 450 -5.66 38.23 -7.27
CA LEU A 450 -6.55 37.23 -6.66
C LEU A 450 -7.32 36.41 -7.73
N ALA A 451 -7.81 37.07 -8.78
CA ALA A 451 -8.54 36.37 -9.84
C ALA A 451 -7.65 35.38 -10.62
N LEU A 452 -6.39 35.74 -10.91
CA LEU A 452 -5.39 34.88 -11.53
C LEU A 452 -5.16 33.60 -10.70
N ILE A 453 -4.86 33.78 -9.40
CA ILE A 453 -4.61 32.66 -8.50
C ILE A 453 -5.86 31.82 -8.29
N SER A 454 -7.04 32.43 -8.20
CA SER A 454 -8.32 31.75 -8.11
C SER A 454 -8.59 30.87 -9.35
N TYR A 455 -8.31 31.37 -10.56
CA TYR A 455 -8.43 30.60 -11.80
C TYR A 455 -7.48 29.39 -11.79
N ALA A 456 -6.20 29.58 -11.46
CA ALA A 456 -5.22 28.52 -11.41
C ALA A 456 -5.61 27.42 -10.38
N ASN A 457 -6.09 27.81 -9.20
CA ASN A 457 -6.56 26.87 -8.19
C ASN A 457 -7.85 26.15 -8.60
N THR A 458 -8.76 26.82 -9.28
CA THR A 458 -9.99 26.20 -9.78
C THR A 458 -9.67 25.14 -10.85
N LEU A 459 -8.72 25.44 -11.73
CA LEU A 459 -8.22 24.50 -12.74
C LEU A 459 -7.54 23.29 -12.08
N ARG A 460 -6.69 23.50 -11.07
CA ARG A 460 -6.13 22.44 -10.22
C ARG A 460 -7.23 21.54 -9.66
N ASN A 461 -8.22 22.13 -8.99
CA ASN A 461 -9.30 21.38 -8.35
C ASN A 461 -10.09 20.55 -9.37
N TYR A 462 -10.29 21.04 -10.59
CA TYR A 462 -10.91 20.29 -11.68
C TYR A 462 -10.10 19.04 -12.04
N HIS A 463 -8.78 19.17 -12.25
CA HIS A 463 -7.93 18.04 -12.57
C HIS A 463 -7.88 17.01 -11.43
N LEU A 464 -7.80 17.47 -10.17
CA LEU A 464 -7.85 16.58 -9.01
C LEU A 464 -9.19 15.84 -8.88
N ALA A 465 -10.32 16.51 -9.15
CA ALA A 465 -11.63 15.87 -9.17
C ALA A 465 -11.74 14.79 -10.27
N ARG A 466 -11.10 15.00 -11.43
CA ARG A 466 -10.99 14.02 -12.50
C ARG A 466 -10.22 12.75 -12.04
N TYR A 467 -9.05 12.91 -11.41
CA TYR A 467 -8.31 11.77 -10.84
C TYR A 467 -9.09 11.09 -9.72
N ARG A 468 -9.82 11.83 -8.90
CA ARG A 468 -10.66 11.25 -7.86
C ARG A 468 -11.74 10.32 -8.42
N ILE A 469 -12.42 10.70 -9.50
CA ILE A 469 -13.41 9.83 -10.14
C ILE A 469 -12.75 8.59 -10.74
N ARG A 470 -11.60 8.73 -11.41
CA ARG A 470 -10.81 7.60 -11.93
C ARG A 470 -10.46 6.61 -10.82
N ARG A 471 -9.98 7.10 -9.67
CA ARG A 471 -9.69 6.29 -8.50
C ARG A 471 -10.91 5.56 -7.95
N LEU A 472 -12.06 6.24 -7.87
CA LEU A 472 -13.30 5.67 -7.32
C LEU A 472 -13.91 4.60 -8.22
N THR A 473 -13.69 4.68 -9.53
CA THR A 473 -14.30 3.79 -10.53
C THR A 473 -13.32 2.85 -11.20
N LEU A 474 -12.02 3.12 -11.10
CA LEU A 474 -10.94 2.51 -11.88
C LEU A 474 -11.24 2.52 -13.39
N TYR A 475 -11.84 3.60 -13.85
CA TYR A 475 -12.22 3.82 -15.23
C TYR A 475 -11.83 5.22 -15.71
N ASP A 476 -11.27 5.30 -16.89
CA ASP A 476 -10.95 6.56 -17.55
C ASP A 476 -12.12 6.98 -18.46
N PHE A 477 -12.91 7.94 -17.99
CA PHE A 477 -14.09 8.43 -18.73
C PHE A 477 -13.73 9.25 -19.97
N GLU A 478 -12.52 9.76 -20.07
CA GLU A 478 -12.03 10.51 -21.22
C GLU A 478 -11.65 9.56 -22.36
N LYS A 479 -11.00 8.45 -22.02
CA LYS A 479 -10.61 7.40 -22.98
C LYS A 479 -11.66 6.31 -23.12
N ALA A 480 -12.76 6.38 -22.37
CA ALA A 480 -13.81 5.38 -22.28
C ALA A 480 -13.28 3.94 -22.08
N ALA A 481 -12.27 3.77 -21.23
CA ALA A 481 -11.58 2.50 -21.03
C ALA A 481 -11.32 2.20 -19.53
N PRO A 482 -11.37 0.91 -19.13
CA PRO A 482 -10.98 0.52 -17.78
C PRO A 482 -9.47 0.73 -17.57
N ILE A 483 -9.11 1.22 -16.37
CA ILE A 483 -7.72 1.38 -15.97
C ILE A 483 -7.15 -0.01 -15.66
N ARG A 484 -6.10 -0.41 -16.37
CA ARG A 484 -5.40 -1.69 -16.21
C ARG A 484 -3.94 -1.46 -15.83
N TYR A 485 -3.37 -2.50 -15.20
CA TYR A 485 -1.92 -2.52 -14.85
C TYR A 485 -1.07 -2.70 -16.11
#